data_3b65edf8c348f515637e7e3d30f27c5f
#
_entry.id   3b65edf8c348f515637e7e3d30f27c5f
#
_cell.length_a   1.000
_cell.length_b   1.000
_cell.length_c   1.000
_cell.angle_alpha   90.00
_cell.angle_beta   90.00
_cell.angle_gamma   90.00
#
_symmetry.space_group_name_H-M   'P 1'
#
loop_
_entity.id
_entity.type
_entity.pdbx_description
1 polymer ?
#
loop_
_entity_poly.entity_id
_entity_poly.type
_entity_poly.pdbx_seq_one_letter_code
_entity_poly.pdbx_strand_id
1 'polypeptide(L)'
;MMKKVYYLNAETFTYAGLAKAILKSINLASEGNMPVAIVVSTTAQFVLLDKIFPKDSFKSKCFRDSTSNITFHLHTFKTYSSANFEQHVFVPICLSEKELIKFEDEWNAYYWVVVPDVKDSILSWLKINKAQDLATDEIIHNEFKLDKKVQNAIGWLKATSYPNEGFCHPLDLNRLKCMANAVNLCNLQFDYDAVLYYCLNNGINHDGGRKIAEHFSKAAQRKYKTDGNYPLTFLKEMMNEKH
;
A
#
# COMPACT_ATOMS: atom_id res chain seq x y z
N MET A 1 0.74 -13.89 -0.24
CA MET A 1 -0.73 -13.85 -0.35
C MET A 1 -1.14 -12.40 -0.52
N MET A 2 -2.07 -12.07 -1.45
CA MET A 2 -2.46 -10.67 -1.67
C MET A 2 -3.37 -10.20 -0.52
N LYS A 3 -3.05 -9.07 0.10
CA LYS A 3 -3.92 -8.39 1.07
C LYS A 3 -5.27 -8.08 0.44
N LYS A 4 -6.35 -8.22 1.23
CA LYS A 4 -7.65 -7.69 0.84
C LYS A 4 -7.88 -6.38 1.56
N VAL A 5 -8.11 -5.32 0.78
CA VAL A 5 -8.35 -3.97 1.29
C VAL A 5 -9.80 -3.61 1.08
N TYR A 6 -10.51 -3.31 2.15
CA TYR A 6 -11.85 -2.74 2.14
C TYR A 6 -11.77 -1.27 2.56
N TYR A 7 -12.65 -0.44 2.07
CA TYR A 7 -12.70 0.96 2.46
C TYR A 7 -14.12 1.46 2.66
N LEU A 8 -14.28 2.40 3.57
CA LEU A 8 -15.53 3.11 3.73
C LEU A 8 -15.69 4.14 2.60
N ASN A 9 -16.64 3.90 1.70
CA ASN A 9 -16.95 4.81 0.61
C ASN A 9 -17.86 5.96 1.10
N ALA A 10 -17.28 6.89 1.87
CA ALA A 10 -17.93 8.10 2.32
C ALA A 10 -17.02 9.29 2.05
N GLU A 11 -17.59 10.42 1.64
CA GLU A 11 -16.81 11.63 1.35
C GLU A 11 -16.02 12.10 2.58
N THR A 12 -16.63 11.99 3.76
CA THR A 12 -16.02 12.37 5.03
C THR A 12 -16.32 11.34 6.12
N PHE A 13 -15.53 11.36 7.19
CA PHE A 13 -15.72 10.54 8.36
C PHE A 13 -17.13 10.71 8.98
N THR A 14 -17.78 9.59 9.31
CA THR A 14 -19.02 9.54 10.09
C THR A 14 -18.99 8.40 11.10
N TYR A 15 -19.65 8.57 12.24
CA TYR A 15 -19.78 7.49 13.24
C TYR A 15 -20.55 6.27 12.72
N ALA A 16 -21.56 6.49 11.86
CA ALA A 16 -22.30 5.40 11.23
C ALA A 16 -21.39 4.59 10.28
N GLY A 17 -20.53 5.29 9.53
CA GLY A 17 -19.52 4.65 8.70
C GLY A 17 -18.49 3.88 9.51
N LEU A 18 -18.01 4.45 10.61
CA LEU A 18 -17.08 3.76 11.53
C LEU A 18 -17.73 2.49 12.11
N ALA A 19 -18.99 2.54 12.53
CA ALA A 19 -19.70 1.37 13.03
C ALA A 19 -19.79 0.25 11.96
N LYS A 20 -20.06 0.59 10.69
CA LYS A 20 -20.04 -0.36 9.58
C LYS A 20 -18.65 -1.00 9.39
N ALA A 21 -17.59 -0.19 9.46
CA ALA A 21 -16.22 -0.67 9.33
C ALA A 21 -15.85 -1.63 10.48
N ILE A 22 -16.25 -1.34 11.72
CA ILE A 22 -16.04 -2.22 12.87
C ILE A 22 -16.82 -3.54 12.70
N LEU A 23 -18.07 -3.49 12.24
CA LEU A 23 -18.86 -4.71 11.97
C LEU A 23 -18.22 -5.56 10.87
N LYS A 24 -17.75 -4.96 9.76
CA LYS A 24 -17.00 -5.70 8.73
C LYS A 24 -15.74 -6.33 9.32
N SER A 25 -15.02 -5.61 10.17
CA SER A 25 -13.80 -6.11 10.83
C SER A 25 -14.09 -7.31 11.74
N ILE A 26 -15.21 -7.28 12.49
CA ILE A 26 -15.66 -8.41 13.31
C ILE A 26 -15.94 -9.63 12.44
N ASN A 27 -16.67 -9.47 11.33
CA ASN A 27 -16.98 -10.57 10.43
C ASN A 27 -15.71 -11.20 9.86
N LEU A 28 -14.78 -10.39 9.33
CA LEU A 28 -13.51 -10.86 8.81
C LEU A 28 -12.64 -11.55 9.87
N ALA A 29 -12.61 -10.99 11.09
CA ALA A 29 -11.87 -11.54 12.21
C ALA A 29 -12.45 -12.88 12.67
N SER A 30 -13.79 -13.02 12.66
CA SER A 30 -14.48 -14.25 13.03
C SER A 30 -14.21 -15.39 12.04
N GLU A 31 -14.15 -15.08 10.73
CA GLU A 31 -13.83 -16.07 9.69
C GLU A 31 -12.44 -16.72 9.89
N GLY A 32 -11.45 -15.94 10.34
CA GLY A 32 -10.07 -16.38 10.52
C GLY A 32 -9.66 -16.60 11.97
N ASN A 33 -10.57 -16.42 12.94
CA ASN A 33 -10.25 -16.42 14.38
C ASN A 33 -9.08 -15.46 14.71
N MET A 34 -9.12 -14.26 14.16
CA MET A 34 -8.06 -13.26 14.24
C MET A 34 -8.43 -12.12 15.19
N PRO A 35 -7.47 -11.46 15.85
CA PRO A 35 -7.72 -10.20 16.53
C PRO A 35 -7.91 -9.05 15.53
N VAL A 36 -8.43 -7.93 16.02
CA VAL A 36 -8.57 -6.68 15.27
C VAL A 36 -7.62 -5.64 15.85
N ALA A 37 -6.74 -5.08 15.03
CA ALA A 37 -5.87 -3.97 15.41
C ALA A 37 -6.43 -2.65 14.83
N ILE A 38 -6.91 -1.79 15.71
CA ILE A 38 -7.38 -0.44 15.36
C ILE A 38 -6.23 0.53 15.53
N VAL A 39 -5.94 1.29 14.49
CA VAL A 39 -4.83 2.24 14.49
C VAL A 39 -5.31 3.63 14.10
N VAL A 40 -5.05 4.59 14.97
CA VAL A 40 -5.27 6.03 14.74
C VAL A 40 -3.93 6.77 14.67
N SER A 41 -3.89 7.95 14.06
CA SER A 41 -2.63 8.70 13.93
C SER A 41 -2.06 9.12 15.28
N THR A 42 -2.92 9.63 16.18
CA THR A 42 -2.53 10.13 17.50
C THR A 42 -3.50 9.70 18.59
N THR A 43 -3.06 9.76 19.86
CA THR A 43 -3.93 9.46 21.02
C THR A 43 -5.15 10.38 21.11
N ALA A 44 -5.07 11.61 20.63
CA ALA A 44 -6.21 12.53 20.61
C ALA A 44 -7.38 12.02 19.73
N GLN A 45 -7.08 11.22 18.70
CA GLN A 45 -8.10 10.64 17.82
C GLN A 45 -8.84 9.44 18.44
N PHE A 46 -8.44 8.94 19.60
CA PHE A 46 -9.23 7.93 20.32
C PHE A 46 -10.64 8.44 20.68
N VAL A 47 -10.85 9.74 20.73
CA VAL A 47 -12.19 10.34 20.89
C VAL A 47 -13.16 9.87 19.78
N LEU A 48 -12.67 9.53 18.60
CA LEU A 48 -13.48 8.98 17.51
C LEU A 48 -14.09 7.61 17.87
N LEU A 49 -13.50 6.92 18.80
CA LEU A 49 -13.89 5.57 19.24
C LEU A 49 -14.77 5.56 20.50
N ASP A 50 -14.92 6.69 21.18
CA ASP A 50 -15.63 6.81 22.49
C ASP A 50 -17.10 6.33 22.46
N LYS A 51 -17.74 6.39 21.28
CA LYS A 51 -19.11 5.93 21.09
C LYS A 51 -19.24 4.44 20.80
N ILE A 52 -18.11 3.77 20.52
CA ILE A 52 -18.08 2.35 20.10
C ILE A 52 -17.45 1.49 21.18
N PHE A 53 -16.40 1.97 21.83
CA PHE A 53 -15.65 1.21 22.81
C PHE A 53 -15.84 1.76 24.23
N PRO A 54 -15.86 0.88 25.25
CA PRO A 54 -15.88 1.29 26.66
C PRO A 54 -14.65 2.16 26.99
N LYS A 55 -14.84 3.17 27.86
CA LYS A 55 -13.75 4.09 28.25
C LYS A 55 -12.51 3.40 28.81
N ASP A 56 -12.68 2.29 29.54
CA ASP A 56 -11.57 1.54 30.11
C ASP A 56 -10.70 0.85 29.06
N SER A 57 -11.23 0.62 27.85
CA SER A 57 -10.48 0.05 26.72
C SER A 57 -9.32 0.96 26.29
N PHE A 58 -9.44 2.27 26.46
CA PHE A 58 -8.40 3.24 26.09
C PHE A 58 -7.21 3.23 27.06
N LYS A 59 -7.44 2.83 28.32
CA LYS A 59 -6.37 2.66 29.31
C LYS A 59 -5.63 1.35 29.11
N SER A 60 -6.39 0.26 28.95
CA SER A 60 -5.84 -1.11 28.74
C SER A 60 -5.28 -1.30 27.34
N LYS A 61 -5.66 -0.44 26.37
CA LYS A 61 -5.39 -0.57 24.94
C LYS A 61 -5.87 -1.90 24.33
N CYS A 62 -6.79 -2.56 25.02
CA CYS A 62 -7.34 -3.84 24.62
C CYS A 62 -8.80 -3.93 25.10
N PHE A 63 -9.65 -4.51 24.25
CA PHE A 63 -11.03 -4.78 24.56
C PHE A 63 -11.43 -6.12 23.93
N ARG A 64 -12.08 -6.99 24.71
CA ARG A 64 -12.66 -8.23 24.20
C ARG A 64 -14.18 -8.06 24.14
N ASP A 65 -14.72 -8.14 22.95
CA ASP A 65 -16.17 -8.13 22.77
C ASP A 65 -16.77 -9.47 23.21
N SER A 66 -17.67 -9.43 24.18
CA SER A 66 -18.28 -10.63 24.76
C SER A 66 -19.24 -11.33 23.79
N THR A 67 -19.77 -10.60 22.81
CA THR A 67 -20.74 -11.13 21.85
C THR A 67 -20.05 -11.90 20.73
N SER A 68 -19.06 -11.29 20.09
CA SER A 68 -18.30 -11.89 18.99
C SER A 68 -17.09 -12.70 19.45
N ASN A 69 -16.68 -12.55 20.71
CA ASN A 69 -15.45 -13.11 21.28
C ASN A 69 -14.16 -12.61 20.62
N ILE A 70 -14.24 -11.52 19.85
CA ILE A 70 -13.11 -10.88 19.16
C ILE A 70 -12.36 -9.96 20.12
N THR A 71 -11.03 -10.01 20.06
CA THR A 71 -10.16 -9.09 20.79
C THR A 71 -9.77 -7.92 19.89
N PHE A 72 -10.04 -6.70 20.35
CA PHE A 72 -9.61 -5.46 19.75
C PHE A 72 -8.38 -4.93 20.46
N HIS A 73 -7.37 -4.56 19.68
CA HIS A 73 -6.18 -3.86 20.18
C HIS A 73 -6.19 -2.43 19.65
N LEU A 74 -6.01 -1.45 20.55
CA LEU A 74 -6.08 -0.03 20.22
C LEU A 74 -4.67 0.56 20.19
N HIS A 75 -4.25 1.05 19.04
CA HIS A 75 -2.92 1.59 18.80
C HIS A 75 -2.96 2.99 18.21
N THR A 76 -1.90 3.72 18.41
CA THR A 76 -1.56 4.86 17.55
C THR A 76 -0.60 4.40 16.47
N PHE A 77 -0.45 5.22 15.43
CA PHE A 77 0.57 5.02 14.40
C PHE A 77 1.97 4.72 14.96
N LYS A 78 2.36 5.36 16.09
CA LYS A 78 3.67 5.17 16.72
C LYS A 78 3.77 3.89 17.56
N THR A 79 2.67 3.36 18.05
CA THR A 79 2.66 2.20 18.98
C THR A 79 2.25 0.89 18.32
N TYR A 80 1.72 0.95 17.11
CA TYR A 80 1.39 -0.25 16.36
C TYR A 80 2.66 -0.92 15.83
N SER A 81 2.68 -2.26 15.95
CA SER A 81 3.66 -3.13 15.31
C SER A 81 2.97 -4.44 14.95
N SER A 82 3.02 -4.80 13.68
CA SER A 82 2.44 -6.04 13.19
C SER A 82 3.14 -7.28 13.78
N ALA A 83 4.39 -7.17 14.18
CA ALA A 83 5.14 -8.23 14.84
C ALA A 83 4.48 -8.74 16.15
N ASN A 84 3.56 -7.95 16.73
CA ASN A 84 2.79 -8.36 17.90
C ASN A 84 1.63 -9.33 17.58
N PHE A 85 1.40 -9.63 16.31
CA PHE A 85 0.30 -10.47 15.84
C PHE A 85 0.81 -11.55 14.89
N GLU A 86 0.25 -12.76 14.97
CA GLU A 86 0.49 -13.79 13.94
C GLU A 86 -0.28 -13.44 12.67
N GLN A 87 -1.59 -13.21 12.81
CA GLN A 87 -2.48 -12.68 11.77
C GLN A 87 -3.52 -11.79 12.41
N HIS A 88 -3.96 -10.76 11.71
CA HIS A 88 -4.97 -9.85 12.24
C HIS A 88 -5.71 -9.08 11.13
N VAL A 89 -6.86 -8.52 11.51
CA VAL A 89 -7.55 -7.51 10.72
C VAL A 89 -7.01 -6.13 11.13
N PHE A 90 -6.48 -5.38 10.20
CA PHE A 90 -5.93 -4.04 10.41
C PHE A 90 -6.98 -2.98 10.06
N VAL A 91 -7.28 -2.10 11.01
CA VAL A 91 -8.30 -1.05 10.86
C VAL A 91 -7.67 0.33 11.05
N PRO A 92 -7.07 0.91 10.00
CA PRO A 92 -6.57 2.27 10.03
C PRO A 92 -7.74 3.26 9.95
N ILE A 93 -7.80 4.20 10.93
CA ILE A 93 -8.86 5.21 11.03
C ILE A 93 -8.21 6.58 10.91
N CYS A 94 -8.65 7.36 9.92
CA CYS A 94 -8.19 8.72 9.65
C CYS A 94 -6.66 8.81 9.53
N LEU A 95 -6.00 7.77 9.00
CA LEU A 95 -4.59 7.83 8.66
C LEU A 95 -4.41 8.54 7.32
N SER A 96 -3.36 9.34 7.21
CA SER A 96 -2.92 9.92 5.95
C SER A 96 -2.33 8.84 5.02
N GLU A 97 -2.26 9.12 3.71
CA GLU A 97 -1.61 8.23 2.75
C GLU A 97 -0.17 7.89 3.15
N LYS A 98 0.59 8.87 3.63
CA LYS A 98 1.98 8.68 4.12
C LYS A 98 2.08 7.72 5.30
N GLU A 99 1.06 7.68 6.16
CA GLU A 99 1.00 6.75 7.27
C GLU A 99 0.58 5.35 6.82
N LEU A 100 -0.37 5.23 5.89
CA LEU A 100 -0.80 3.95 5.30
C LEU A 100 0.36 3.25 4.57
N ILE A 101 1.13 4.01 3.79
CA ILE A 101 2.31 3.52 3.05
C ILE A 101 3.30 2.79 3.95
N LYS A 102 3.49 3.22 5.19
CA LYS A 102 4.45 2.59 6.11
C LYS A 102 4.07 1.18 6.54
N PHE A 103 2.80 0.82 6.40
CA PHE A 103 2.30 -0.50 6.75
C PHE A 103 2.05 -1.41 5.53
N GLU A 104 2.29 -0.92 4.31
CA GLU A 104 1.94 -1.64 3.07
C GLU A 104 2.58 -3.02 2.95
N ASP A 105 3.82 -3.17 3.39
CA ASP A 105 4.56 -4.42 3.28
C ASP A 105 4.41 -5.35 4.49
N GLU A 106 3.55 -4.99 5.45
CA GLU A 106 3.24 -5.83 6.61
C GLU A 106 2.44 -7.08 6.20
N TRP A 107 3.07 -8.25 6.27
CA TRP A 107 2.53 -9.50 5.73
C TRP A 107 1.45 -10.16 6.61
N ASN A 108 1.41 -9.87 7.90
CA ASN A 108 0.49 -10.42 8.89
C ASN A 108 -0.81 -9.62 9.06
N ALA A 109 -0.89 -8.42 8.48
CA ALA A 109 -2.13 -7.66 8.32
C ALA A 109 -2.94 -8.20 7.13
N TYR A 110 -3.71 -9.25 7.36
CA TYR A 110 -4.37 -10.04 6.31
C TYR A 110 -5.50 -9.31 5.59
N TYR A 111 -6.34 -8.65 6.37
CA TYR A 111 -7.41 -7.78 5.89
C TYR A 111 -7.19 -6.37 6.38
N TRP A 112 -7.44 -5.42 5.51
CA TRP A 112 -7.45 -4.01 5.83
C TRP A 112 -8.87 -3.48 5.72
N VAL A 113 -9.33 -2.76 6.73
CA VAL A 113 -10.63 -2.07 6.72
C VAL A 113 -10.37 -0.59 6.95
N VAL A 114 -10.22 0.17 5.87
CA VAL A 114 -9.77 1.56 5.89
C VAL A 114 -10.94 2.50 6.11
N VAL A 115 -10.83 3.34 7.13
CA VAL A 115 -11.78 4.42 7.42
C VAL A 115 -11.09 5.75 7.17
N PRO A 116 -11.25 6.38 5.99
CA PRO A 116 -10.62 7.66 5.69
C PRO A 116 -11.26 8.81 6.47
N ASP A 117 -10.48 9.86 6.74
CA ASP A 117 -11.02 11.15 7.19
C ASP A 117 -11.72 11.86 6.01
N VAL A 118 -10.98 12.00 4.90
CA VAL A 118 -11.48 12.46 3.61
C VAL A 118 -11.06 11.45 2.55
N LYS A 119 -12.02 10.90 1.80
CA LYS A 119 -11.78 9.85 0.79
C LYS A 119 -10.73 10.27 -0.24
N ASP A 120 -10.87 11.48 -0.77
CA ASP A 120 -10.01 11.96 -1.86
C ASP A 120 -8.53 12.08 -1.43
N SER A 121 -8.26 12.26 -0.15
CA SER A 121 -6.90 12.36 0.38
C SER A 121 -6.06 11.07 0.26
N ILE A 122 -6.73 9.91 0.07
CA ILE A 122 -6.10 8.60 -0.07
C ILE A 122 -6.58 7.85 -1.32
N LEU A 123 -7.22 8.54 -2.26
CA LEU A 123 -7.88 7.92 -3.41
C LEU A 123 -6.90 7.15 -4.30
N SER A 124 -5.71 7.71 -4.57
CA SER A 124 -4.66 7.03 -5.32
C SER A 124 -4.23 5.75 -4.64
N TRP A 125 -4.02 5.81 -3.34
CA TRP A 125 -3.65 4.63 -2.55
C TRP A 125 -4.73 3.53 -2.59
N LEU A 126 -6.00 3.89 -2.48
CA LEU A 126 -7.13 2.95 -2.60
C LEU A 126 -7.17 2.28 -3.97
N LYS A 127 -6.99 3.04 -5.06
CA LYS A 127 -6.95 2.53 -6.43
C LYS A 127 -5.78 1.57 -6.66
N ILE A 128 -4.58 1.93 -6.19
CA ILE A 128 -3.37 1.11 -6.29
C ILE A 128 -3.57 -0.22 -5.58
N ASN A 129 -4.18 -0.21 -4.40
CA ASN A 129 -4.42 -1.41 -3.59
C ASN A 129 -5.70 -2.17 -3.96
N LYS A 130 -6.41 -1.78 -5.03
CA LYS A 130 -7.67 -2.41 -5.49
C LYS A 130 -8.69 -2.54 -4.36
N ALA A 131 -8.83 -1.47 -3.59
CA ALA A 131 -9.72 -1.47 -2.43
C ALA A 131 -11.18 -1.72 -2.84
N GLN A 132 -11.90 -2.47 -2.02
CA GLN A 132 -13.30 -2.82 -2.20
C GLN A 132 -14.19 -1.94 -1.31
N ASP A 133 -15.29 -1.48 -1.85
CA ASP A 133 -16.30 -0.76 -1.06
C ASP A 133 -16.88 -1.68 0.02
N LEU A 134 -16.96 -1.20 1.27
CA LEU A 134 -17.48 -1.95 2.41
C LEU A 134 -18.94 -2.41 2.25
N ALA A 135 -19.74 -1.66 1.49
CA ALA A 135 -21.17 -1.89 1.35
C ALA A 135 -21.52 -2.76 0.14
N THR A 136 -20.79 -2.60 -0.97
CA THR A 136 -21.11 -3.25 -2.26
C THR A 136 -20.12 -4.35 -2.63
N ASP A 137 -18.98 -4.45 -1.95
CA ASP A 137 -17.81 -5.26 -2.30
C ASP A 137 -17.25 -4.97 -3.72
N GLU A 138 -17.68 -3.89 -4.35
CA GLU A 138 -17.17 -3.45 -5.65
C GLU A 138 -15.75 -2.91 -5.52
N ILE A 139 -14.88 -3.35 -6.42
CA ILE A 139 -13.50 -2.85 -6.48
C ILE A 139 -13.51 -1.44 -7.05
N ILE A 140 -12.77 -0.53 -6.42
CA ILE A 140 -12.60 0.82 -6.92
C ILE A 140 -11.97 0.80 -8.31
N HIS A 141 -12.65 1.44 -9.26
CA HIS A 141 -12.13 1.51 -10.63
C HIS A 141 -10.83 2.29 -10.70
N ASN A 142 -9.90 1.79 -11.50
CA ASN A 142 -8.71 2.52 -11.87
C ASN A 142 -8.56 2.50 -13.39
N GLU A 143 -7.98 3.58 -13.92
CA GLU A 143 -7.70 3.76 -15.33
C GLU A 143 -6.20 3.80 -15.60
N PHE A 144 -5.39 3.23 -14.71
CA PHE A 144 -3.95 3.22 -14.85
C PHE A 144 -3.53 2.51 -16.13
N LYS A 145 -2.99 3.30 -17.09
CA LYS A 145 -2.42 2.81 -18.33
C LYS A 145 -0.92 3.09 -18.33
N LEU A 146 -0.15 2.12 -18.75
CA LEU A 146 1.29 2.22 -18.81
C LEU A 146 1.76 1.82 -20.22
N ASP A 147 2.64 2.63 -20.83
CA ASP A 147 3.25 2.32 -22.13
C ASP A 147 3.93 0.95 -22.10
N LYS A 148 3.83 0.20 -23.21
CA LYS A 148 4.36 -1.17 -23.29
C LYS A 148 5.86 -1.24 -23.07
N LYS A 149 6.61 -0.24 -23.54
CA LYS A 149 8.06 -0.18 -23.33
C LYS A 149 8.42 0.07 -21.86
N VAL A 150 7.62 0.88 -21.15
CA VAL A 150 7.80 1.06 -19.70
C VAL A 150 7.47 -0.24 -18.96
N GLN A 151 6.42 -0.96 -19.37
CA GLN A 151 6.12 -2.29 -18.82
C GLN A 151 7.28 -3.27 -19.01
N ASN A 152 7.86 -3.31 -20.21
CA ASN A 152 8.99 -4.18 -20.53
C ASN A 152 10.25 -3.78 -19.74
N ALA A 153 10.50 -2.48 -19.55
CA ALA A 153 11.58 -1.98 -18.70
C ALA A 153 11.46 -2.49 -17.25
N ILE A 154 10.24 -2.46 -16.70
CA ILE A 154 9.96 -3.01 -15.35
C ILE A 154 10.14 -4.53 -15.35
N GLY A 155 9.69 -5.24 -16.38
CA GLY A 155 9.87 -6.68 -16.54
C GLY A 155 11.34 -7.07 -16.53
N TRP A 156 12.18 -6.34 -17.28
CA TRP A 156 13.62 -6.55 -17.30
C TRP A 156 14.26 -6.31 -15.91
N LEU A 157 13.90 -5.22 -15.23
CA LEU A 157 14.38 -4.96 -13.88
C LEU A 157 14.00 -6.09 -12.91
N LYS A 158 12.77 -6.61 -13.01
CA LYS A 158 12.31 -7.74 -12.20
C LYS A 158 13.13 -9.01 -12.47
N ALA A 159 13.44 -9.29 -13.73
CA ALA A 159 14.17 -10.49 -14.13
C ALA A 159 15.67 -10.45 -13.78
N THR A 160 16.27 -9.26 -13.67
CA THR A 160 17.72 -9.08 -13.52
C THR A 160 18.17 -8.49 -12.18
N SER A 161 17.23 -8.12 -11.33
CA SER A 161 17.49 -7.46 -10.03
C SER A 161 16.61 -8.05 -8.94
N TYR A 162 16.81 -7.62 -7.71
CA TYR A 162 16.00 -7.99 -6.54
C TYR A 162 15.13 -6.81 -6.06
N PRO A 163 14.08 -6.43 -6.81
CA PRO A 163 13.27 -5.26 -6.46
C PRO A 163 12.57 -5.41 -5.10
N ASN A 164 12.18 -6.63 -4.72
CA ASN A 164 11.51 -6.90 -3.45
C ASN A 164 12.44 -6.78 -2.23
N GLU A 165 13.74 -6.71 -2.44
CA GLU A 165 14.74 -6.34 -1.44
C GLU A 165 15.07 -4.84 -1.51
N GLY A 166 14.30 -4.07 -2.26
CA GLY A 166 14.42 -2.63 -2.39
C GLY A 166 15.69 -2.17 -3.09
N PHE A 167 16.23 -2.94 -4.04
CA PHE A 167 17.46 -2.58 -4.77
C PHE A 167 18.64 -2.27 -3.85
N CYS A 168 18.77 -3.00 -2.75
CA CYS A 168 19.83 -2.76 -1.75
C CYS A 168 21.23 -3.05 -2.29
N HIS A 169 21.35 -3.97 -3.27
CA HIS A 169 22.63 -4.29 -3.87
C HIS A 169 23.07 -3.19 -4.85
N PRO A 170 24.33 -2.72 -4.81
CA PRO A 170 24.83 -1.64 -5.68
C PRO A 170 24.62 -1.87 -7.18
N LEU A 171 24.77 -3.13 -7.65
CA LEU A 171 24.57 -3.49 -9.06
C LEU A 171 23.09 -3.34 -9.46
N ASP A 172 22.16 -3.72 -8.59
CA ASP A 172 20.73 -3.61 -8.85
C ASP A 172 20.28 -2.16 -8.89
N LEU A 173 20.78 -1.34 -7.95
CA LEU A 173 20.56 0.10 -7.96
C LEU A 173 21.13 0.77 -9.22
N ASN A 174 22.29 0.29 -9.70
CA ASN A 174 22.87 0.80 -10.94
C ASN A 174 22.03 0.40 -12.16
N ARG A 175 21.52 -0.84 -12.23
CA ARG A 175 20.57 -1.28 -13.27
C ARG A 175 19.32 -0.40 -13.31
N LEU A 176 18.74 -0.14 -12.13
CA LEU A 176 17.58 0.74 -11.99
C LEU A 176 17.87 2.16 -12.52
N LYS A 177 19.01 2.75 -12.15
CA LYS A 177 19.42 4.08 -12.63
C LYS A 177 19.66 4.10 -14.14
N CYS A 178 20.31 3.07 -14.70
CA CYS A 178 20.55 2.95 -16.13
C CYS A 178 19.21 2.87 -16.90
N MET A 179 18.29 2.02 -16.45
CA MET A 179 16.98 1.87 -17.06
C MET A 179 16.15 3.14 -16.94
N ALA A 180 16.16 3.82 -15.78
CA ALA A 180 15.49 5.10 -15.60
C ALA A 180 15.99 6.18 -16.58
N ASN A 181 17.31 6.26 -16.77
CA ASN A 181 17.89 7.12 -17.80
C ASN A 181 17.42 6.76 -19.21
N ALA A 182 17.34 5.47 -19.54
CA ALA A 182 16.91 5.00 -20.85
C ALA A 182 15.44 5.34 -21.14
N VAL A 183 14.55 5.12 -20.15
CA VAL A 183 13.12 5.50 -20.24
C VAL A 183 12.97 6.99 -20.50
N ASN A 184 13.73 7.83 -19.79
CA ASN A 184 13.71 9.28 -20.00
C ASN A 184 14.28 9.69 -21.38
N LEU A 185 15.40 9.12 -21.80
CA LEU A 185 16.02 9.41 -23.11
C LEU A 185 15.17 8.94 -24.31
N CYS A 186 14.26 8.01 -24.08
CA CYS A 186 13.27 7.59 -25.08
C CYS A 186 11.99 8.44 -25.03
N ASN A 187 11.92 9.47 -24.20
CA ASN A 187 10.75 10.34 -23.99
C ASN A 187 9.46 9.57 -23.67
N LEU A 188 9.57 8.43 -22.97
CA LEU A 188 8.42 7.64 -22.60
C LEU A 188 7.67 8.35 -21.45
N GLN A 189 6.38 8.61 -21.69
CA GLN A 189 5.52 9.22 -20.68
C GLN A 189 4.92 8.14 -19.78
N PHE A 190 4.83 8.42 -18.49
CA PHE A 190 4.22 7.54 -17.50
C PHE A 190 3.71 8.37 -16.33
N ASP A 191 2.73 7.83 -15.67
CA ASP A 191 2.26 8.29 -14.38
C ASP A 191 2.91 7.47 -13.27
N TYR A 192 3.24 8.10 -12.13
CA TYR A 192 3.89 7.46 -10.99
C TYR A 192 3.04 6.30 -10.43
N ASP A 193 1.74 6.57 -10.27
CA ASP A 193 0.80 5.60 -9.70
C ASP A 193 0.56 4.43 -10.67
N ALA A 194 0.60 4.70 -11.99
CA ALA A 194 0.52 3.66 -13.01
C ALA A 194 1.72 2.71 -12.97
N VAL A 195 2.94 3.25 -12.77
CA VAL A 195 4.15 2.44 -12.59
C VAL A 195 4.04 1.58 -11.34
N LEU A 196 3.69 2.17 -10.20
CA LEU A 196 3.52 1.45 -8.95
C LEU A 196 2.45 0.36 -9.04
N TYR A 197 1.28 0.69 -9.58
CA TYR A 197 0.20 -0.26 -9.81
C TYR A 197 0.64 -1.45 -10.68
N TYR A 198 1.36 -1.16 -11.78
CA TYR A 198 1.89 -2.22 -12.64
C TYR A 198 2.89 -3.12 -11.91
N CYS A 199 3.79 -2.55 -11.11
CA CYS A 199 4.75 -3.30 -10.30
C CYS A 199 4.05 -4.28 -9.34
N LEU A 200 3.05 -3.80 -8.59
CA LEU A 200 2.30 -4.63 -7.64
C LEU A 200 1.55 -5.78 -8.33
N ASN A 201 0.92 -5.52 -9.47
CA ASN A 201 0.23 -6.55 -10.25
C ASN A 201 1.18 -7.60 -10.85
N ASN A 202 2.46 -7.28 -10.95
CA ASN A 202 3.48 -8.20 -11.46
C ASN A 202 4.37 -8.78 -10.34
N GLY A 203 3.93 -8.71 -9.08
CA GLY A 203 4.59 -9.37 -7.95
C GLY A 203 5.86 -8.67 -7.45
N ILE A 204 6.00 -7.37 -7.71
CA ILE A 204 6.97 -6.50 -7.05
C ILE A 204 6.24 -5.88 -5.86
N ASN A 205 6.84 -5.89 -4.67
CA ASN A 205 6.25 -5.31 -3.46
C ASN A 205 6.21 -3.77 -3.51
N HIS A 206 5.57 -3.14 -2.53
CA HIS A 206 5.41 -1.68 -2.49
C HIS A 206 6.75 -0.93 -2.43
N ASP A 207 7.71 -1.38 -1.63
CA ASP A 207 9.03 -0.73 -1.53
C ASP A 207 9.77 -0.75 -2.88
N GLY A 208 9.85 -1.90 -3.52
CA GLY A 208 10.46 -2.04 -4.85
C GLY A 208 9.73 -1.24 -5.93
N GLY A 209 8.40 -1.31 -5.95
CA GLY A 209 7.58 -0.56 -6.90
C GLY A 209 7.73 0.96 -6.75
N ARG A 210 7.73 1.47 -5.51
CA ARG A 210 7.98 2.89 -5.22
C ARG A 210 9.36 3.33 -5.66
N LYS A 211 10.39 2.55 -5.40
CA LYS A 211 11.75 2.86 -5.86
C LYS A 211 11.85 2.94 -7.38
N ILE A 212 11.20 2.02 -8.10
CA ILE A 212 11.15 2.07 -9.57
C ILE A 212 10.46 3.37 -10.03
N ALA A 213 9.25 3.65 -9.52
CA ALA A 213 8.47 4.84 -9.89
C ALA A 213 9.22 6.14 -9.56
N GLU A 214 9.85 6.23 -8.37
CA GLU A 214 10.67 7.37 -7.96
C GLU A 214 11.89 7.57 -8.86
N HIS A 215 12.63 6.50 -9.18
CA HIS A 215 13.80 6.63 -10.03
C HIS A 215 13.45 7.02 -11.45
N PHE A 216 12.37 6.48 -12.02
CA PHE A 216 11.87 6.90 -13.32
C PHE A 216 11.48 8.38 -13.31
N SER A 217 10.73 8.84 -12.31
CA SER A 217 10.34 10.25 -12.16
C SER A 217 11.54 11.18 -11.95
N LYS A 218 12.52 10.77 -11.13
CA LYS A 218 13.74 11.56 -10.89
C LYS A 218 14.62 11.65 -12.14
N ALA A 219 14.69 10.61 -12.97
CA ALA A 219 15.45 10.63 -14.23
C ALA A 219 14.89 11.64 -15.23
N ALA A 220 13.59 11.95 -15.18
CA ALA A 220 12.98 13.00 -15.99
C ALA A 220 13.48 14.41 -15.59
N GLN A 221 13.90 14.61 -14.35
CA GLN A 221 14.42 15.88 -13.85
C GLN A 221 15.94 16.01 -13.98
N ARG A 222 16.66 14.90 -13.85
CA ARG A 222 18.12 14.85 -13.96
C ARG A 222 18.62 13.48 -14.37
N LYS A 223 19.58 13.43 -15.30
CA LYS A 223 20.26 12.20 -15.66
C LYS A 223 21.07 11.63 -14.51
N TYR A 224 20.90 10.35 -14.21
CA TYR A 224 21.74 9.67 -13.24
C TYR A 224 23.15 9.45 -13.77
N LYS A 225 24.13 9.59 -12.89
CA LYS A 225 25.46 9.06 -13.13
C LYS A 225 25.46 7.56 -12.94
N THR A 226 25.92 6.81 -13.92
CA THR A 226 25.98 5.34 -13.95
C THR A 226 27.41 4.90 -14.29
N ASP A 227 27.71 3.63 -14.04
CA ASP A 227 29.02 3.05 -14.34
C ASP A 227 29.23 2.70 -15.82
N GLY A 228 28.23 2.93 -16.68
CA GLY A 228 28.31 2.67 -18.14
C GLY A 228 28.18 1.21 -18.54
N ASN A 229 27.97 0.26 -17.63
CA ASN A 229 27.91 -1.17 -17.92
C ASN A 229 26.70 -1.58 -18.80
N TYR A 230 25.72 -0.69 -18.95
CA TYR A 230 24.52 -0.95 -19.75
C TYR A 230 24.37 0.14 -20.82
N PRO A 231 24.84 -0.14 -22.07
CA PRO A 231 24.69 0.82 -23.19
C PRO A 231 23.21 1.13 -23.47
N LEU A 232 22.94 2.37 -23.90
CA LEU A 232 21.57 2.80 -24.21
C LEU A 232 20.92 1.93 -25.29
N THR A 233 21.68 1.47 -26.28
CA THR A 233 21.21 0.58 -27.36
C THR A 233 20.66 -0.73 -26.78
N PHE A 234 21.43 -1.38 -25.89
CA PHE A 234 21.00 -2.58 -25.20
C PHE A 234 19.72 -2.35 -24.39
N LEU A 235 19.65 -1.27 -23.61
CA LEU A 235 18.47 -0.98 -22.79
C LEU A 235 17.23 -0.67 -23.65
N LYS A 236 17.41 -0.06 -24.84
CA LYS A 236 16.32 0.13 -25.80
C LYS A 236 15.81 -1.20 -26.38
N GLU A 237 16.69 -2.16 -26.62
CA GLU A 237 16.30 -3.51 -27.04
C GLU A 237 15.48 -4.18 -25.94
N MET A 238 15.94 -4.14 -24.69
CA MET A 238 15.20 -4.71 -23.55
C MET A 238 13.81 -4.08 -23.36
N MET A 239 13.65 -2.79 -23.63
CA MET A 239 12.33 -2.14 -23.62
C MET A 239 11.40 -2.57 -24.76
N ASN A 240 11.94 -3.09 -25.85
CA ASN A 240 11.13 -3.60 -26.98
C ASN A 240 10.79 -5.09 -26.83
N GLU A 241 11.49 -5.83 -25.99
CA GLU A 241 11.26 -7.25 -25.71
C GLU A 241 10.28 -7.45 -24.55
N LYS A 242 9.57 -8.59 -24.56
CA LYS A 242 8.69 -8.98 -23.47
C LYS A 242 9.49 -9.86 -22.48
N HIS A 243 9.57 -9.44 -21.24
CA HIS A 243 10.25 -10.17 -20.15
C HIS A 243 9.24 -10.77 -19.14
#